data_e734300fca7f6bf828e9353d2fe19821
#
_entry.id   e734300fca7f6bf828e9353d2fe19821
#
_cell.length_a   1.000
_cell.length_b   1.000
_cell.length_c   1.000
_cell.angle_alpha   90.00
_cell.angle_beta   90.00
_cell.angle_gamma   90.00
#
_symmetry.space_group_name_H-M   'P 1'
#
loop_
_entity.id
_entity.type
_entity.pdbx_description
1 polymer ?
#
loop_
_entity_poly.entity_id
_entity_poly.type
_entity_poly.pdbx_seq_one_letter_code
_entity_poly.pdbx_strand_id
1 'polypeptide(L)'
;MTVKEFLNRYDNEERFDEQDLEAIFDLDFYEDEDDKVYIIEEEYDEPRRWSRFHTRWVEINGRYFELNADEGLTEYQDTEYMIQPQEVTYKQVTRTITVTENEYSYIERKK
;
A
#
# COMPACT_ATOMS: atom_id res chain seq x y z
N MET A 1 2.12 11.36 10.43
CA MET A 1 3.54 11.00 10.11
C MET A 1 3.94 11.64 8.80
N THR A 2 5.21 12.00 8.66
CA THR A 2 5.74 12.51 7.40
C THR A 2 6.14 11.35 6.48
N VAL A 3 6.33 11.64 5.18
CA VAL A 3 6.84 10.65 4.23
C VAL A 3 8.22 10.15 4.67
N LYS A 4 9.08 11.05 5.13
CA LYS A 4 10.42 10.69 5.61
C LYS A 4 10.37 9.77 6.83
N GLU A 5 9.47 10.03 7.76
CA GLU A 5 9.27 9.16 8.92
C GLU A 5 8.85 7.77 8.51
N PHE A 6 7.89 7.67 7.57
CA PHE A 6 7.45 6.38 7.06
C PHE A 6 8.62 5.60 6.45
N LEU A 7 9.37 6.22 5.55
CA LEU A 7 10.48 5.56 4.87
C LEU A 7 11.58 5.13 5.83
N ASN A 8 11.94 6.00 6.79
CA ASN A 8 12.93 5.67 7.81
C ASN A 8 12.49 4.52 8.69
N ARG A 9 11.26 4.57 9.16
CA ARG A 9 10.70 3.51 10.03
C ARG A 9 10.61 2.20 9.26
N TYR A 10 10.19 2.24 8.01
CA TYR A 10 10.15 1.05 7.17
C TYR A 10 11.55 0.44 7.00
N ASP A 11 12.55 1.25 6.67
CA ASP A 11 13.92 0.79 6.45
C ASP A 11 14.57 0.27 7.74
N ASN A 12 14.16 0.78 8.89
CA ASN A 12 14.61 0.30 10.20
C ASN A 12 13.82 -0.91 10.70
N GLU A 13 12.94 -1.45 9.86
CA GLU A 13 12.09 -2.60 10.20
C GLU A 13 11.19 -2.38 11.42
N GLU A 14 10.82 -1.13 11.68
CA GLU A 14 9.88 -0.83 12.74
C GLU A 14 8.48 -1.31 12.37
N ARG A 15 7.80 -1.88 13.35
CA ARG A 15 6.43 -2.32 13.16
C ARG A 15 5.47 -1.15 13.35
N PHE A 16 4.54 -0.98 12.40
CA PHE A 16 3.51 0.05 12.48
C PHE A 16 2.30 -0.48 13.25
N ASP A 17 1.71 0.38 14.09
CA ASP A 17 0.46 0.05 14.76
C ASP A 17 -0.74 0.27 13.83
N GLU A 18 -1.95 -0.06 14.31
CA GLU A 18 -3.16 0.04 13.51
C GLU A 18 -3.42 1.46 13.03
N GLN A 19 -3.21 2.47 13.86
CA GLN A 19 -3.42 3.88 13.49
C GLN A 19 -2.44 4.31 12.41
N ASP A 20 -1.18 3.90 12.54
CA ASP A 20 -0.17 4.16 11.52
C ASP A 20 -0.52 3.47 10.20
N LEU A 21 -0.97 2.23 10.26
CA LEU A 21 -1.34 1.47 9.06
C LEU A 21 -2.54 2.08 8.34
N GLU A 22 -3.51 2.60 9.09
CA GLU A 22 -4.64 3.32 8.52
C GLU A 22 -4.18 4.57 7.77
N ALA A 23 -3.33 5.37 8.42
CA ALA A 23 -2.79 6.59 7.79
C ALA A 23 -1.96 6.27 6.55
N ILE A 24 -1.13 5.23 6.60
CA ILE A 24 -0.32 4.81 5.46
C ILE A 24 -1.22 4.33 4.31
N PHE A 25 -2.21 3.51 4.59
CA PHE A 25 -3.13 2.98 3.58
C PHE A 25 -3.89 4.10 2.88
N ASP A 26 -4.31 5.13 3.63
CA ASP A 26 -5.01 6.29 3.10
C ASP A 26 -4.08 7.34 2.50
N LEU A 27 -2.77 7.10 2.52
CA LEU A 27 -1.74 8.05 2.09
C LEU A 27 -1.86 9.40 2.81
N ASP A 28 -2.21 9.34 4.08
CA ASP A 28 -2.40 10.51 4.93
C ASP A 28 -1.06 10.92 5.57
N PHE A 29 -0.20 11.49 4.76
CA PHE A 29 1.11 11.97 5.18
C PHE A 29 1.17 13.49 5.18
N TYR A 30 1.98 14.03 6.07
CA TYR A 30 2.41 15.43 5.97
C TYR A 30 3.48 15.50 4.90
N GLU A 31 3.10 15.98 3.72
CA GLU A 31 3.99 16.02 2.56
C GLU A 31 4.72 17.35 2.48
N ASP A 32 6.03 17.27 2.20
CA ASP A 32 6.83 18.41 1.80
C ASP A 32 6.65 18.66 0.28
N GLU A 33 7.08 19.82 -0.18
CA GLU A 33 6.95 20.24 -1.58
C GLU A 33 7.57 19.25 -2.56
N ASP A 34 8.64 18.56 -2.15
CA ASP A 34 9.37 17.60 -2.98
C ASP A 34 8.83 16.17 -2.89
N ASP A 35 7.89 15.92 -1.99
CA ASP A 35 7.33 14.57 -1.83
C ASP A 35 6.35 14.24 -2.94
N LYS A 36 6.43 13.00 -3.43
CA LYS A 36 5.54 12.47 -4.46
C LYS A 36 4.91 11.19 -3.97
N VAL A 37 3.59 11.21 -3.82
CA VAL A 37 2.81 10.08 -3.28
C VAL A 37 1.58 9.90 -4.15
N TYR A 38 1.46 8.74 -4.81
CA TYR A 38 0.26 8.42 -5.60
C TYR A 38 -0.07 6.95 -5.62
N ILE A 39 -1.36 6.68 -5.85
CA ILE A 39 -1.86 5.33 -6.06
C ILE A 39 -1.58 4.94 -7.51
N ILE A 40 -0.93 3.78 -7.72
CA ILE A 40 -0.70 3.21 -9.04
C ILE A 40 -1.89 2.36 -9.46
N GLU A 41 -2.35 1.51 -8.55
CA GLU A 41 -3.39 0.55 -8.84
C GLU A 41 -4.08 0.13 -7.55
N GLU A 42 -5.36 -0.22 -7.65
CA GLU A 42 -6.13 -0.78 -6.54
C GLU A 42 -6.83 -2.04 -6.99
N GLU A 43 -6.93 -3.01 -6.10
CA GLU A 43 -7.58 -4.27 -6.36
C GLU A 43 -8.43 -4.67 -5.16
N TYR A 44 -9.60 -5.21 -5.43
CA TYR A 44 -10.52 -5.72 -4.41
C TYR A 44 -10.76 -7.18 -4.66
N ASP A 45 -10.64 -7.99 -3.61
CA ASP A 45 -11.04 -9.39 -3.67
C ASP A 45 -12.56 -9.50 -3.63
N GLU A 46 -13.07 -10.68 -3.95
CA GLU A 46 -14.50 -10.94 -3.84
C GLU A 46 -14.98 -10.70 -2.41
N PRO A 47 -16.14 -10.07 -2.23
CA PRO A 47 -16.66 -9.83 -0.89
C PRO A 47 -16.89 -11.12 -0.12
N ARG A 48 -16.36 -11.17 1.10
CA ARG A 48 -16.73 -12.16 2.09
C ARG A 48 -17.99 -11.66 2.81
N ARG A 49 -18.53 -12.44 3.70
CA ARG A 49 -19.81 -12.13 4.35
C ARG A 49 -19.90 -10.70 4.92
N TRP A 50 -18.82 -10.21 5.55
CA TRP A 50 -18.84 -8.93 6.26
C TRP A 50 -17.75 -7.98 5.80
N SER A 51 -16.81 -8.44 4.99
CA SER A 51 -15.65 -7.66 4.59
C SER A 51 -15.11 -8.12 3.24
N ARG A 52 -14.23 -7.31 2.67
CA ARG A 52 -13.46 -7.69 1.50
C ARG A 52 -12.03 -7.19 1.66
N PHE A 53 -11.09 -7.88 1.05
CA PHE A 53 -9.70 -7.48 1.06
C PHE A 53 -9.48 -6.41 0.00
N HIS A 54 -8.79 -5.33 0.39
CA HIS A 54 -8.45 -4.22 -0.49
C HIS A 54 -6.95 -4.07 -0.53
N THR A 55 -6.36 -4.12 -1.72
CA THR A 55 -4.93 -3.93 -1.93
C THR A 55 -4.71 -2.66 -2.74
N ARG A 56 -3.72 -1.86 -2.31
CA ARG A 56 -3.25 -0.68 -3.04
C ARG A 56 -1.77 -0.83 -3.34
N TRP A 57 -1.39 -0.54 -4.57
CA TRP A 57 0.02 -0.36 -4.93
C TRP A 57 0.24 1.12 -5.12
N VAL A 58 1.24 1.64 -4.41
CA VAL A 58 1.49 3.09 -4.34
C VAL A 58 2.94 3.39 -4.67
N GLU A 59 3.19 4.61 -5.16
CA GLU A 59 4.54 5.13 -5.29
C GLU A 59 4.74 6.20 -4.22
N ILE A 60 5.85 6.09 -3.49
CA ILE A 60 6.25 7.06 -2.48
C ILE A 60 7.70 7.43 -2.74
N ASN A 61 7.93 8.63 -3.27
CA ASN A 61 9.26 9.15 -3.61
C ASN A 61 10.11 8.16 -4.44
N GLY A 62 9.52 7.58 -5.47
CA GLY A 62 10.20 6.66 -6.38
C GLY A 62 10.32 5.23 -5.88
N ARG A 63 9.78 4.95 -4.71
CA ARG A 63 9.71 3.60 -4.15
C ARG A 63 8.27 3.11 -4.20
N TYR A 64 8.10 1.80 -4.36
CA TYR A 64 6.78 1.20 -4.58
C TYR A 64 6.42 0.28 -3.43
N PHE A 65 5.19 0.40 -2.94
CA PHE A 65 4.71 -0.38 -1.79
C PHE A 65 3.36 -1.00 -2.06
N GLU A 66 3.18 -2.20 -1.53
CA GLU A 66 1.89 -2.87 -1.48
C GLU A 66 1.29 -2.65 -0.10
N LEU A 67 0.06 -2.12 -0.07
CA LEU A 67 -0.67 -1.81 1.15
C LEU A 67 -1.98 -2.60 1.14
N ASN A 68 -2.37 -3.14 2.28
CA ASN A 68 -3.54 -4.00 2.38
C ASN A 68 -4.43 -3.60 3.55
N ALA A 69 -5.74 -3.74 3.35
CA ALA A 69 -6.73 -3.55 4.39
C ALA A 69 -7.86 -4.55 4.22
N ASP A 70 -8.50 -4.90 5.33
CA ASP A 70 -9.70 -5.74 5.33
C ASP A 70 -10.90 -4.83 5.59
N GLU A 71 -11.57 -4.40 4.51
CA GLU A 71 -12.62 -3.40 4.58
C GLU A 71 -13.94 -3.98 5.06
N GLY A 72 -14.57 -3.31 6.03
CA GLY A 72 -15.93 -3.61 6.44
C GLY A 72 -16.92 -3.24 5.34
N LEU A 73 -17.88 -4.12 5.07
CA LEU A 73 -18.89 -3.93 4.02
C LEU A 73 -20.17 -3.29 4.52
N THR A 74 -20.31 -3.13 5.85
CA THR A 74 -21.47 -2.50 6.46
C THR A 74 -21.02 -1.44 7.45
N GLU A 75 -21.93 -0.54 7.83
CA GLU A 75 -21.64 0.47 8.84
C GLU A 75 -21.34 -0.09 10.23
N TYR A 76 -21.64 -1.38 10.44
CA TYR A 76 -21.36 -2.08 11.70
C TYR A 76 -20.04 -2.83 11.70
N GLN A 77 -19.33 -2.83 10.57
CA GLN A 77 -18.05 -3.52 10.42
C GLN A 77 -16.96 -2.51 10.17
N ASP A 78 -16.00 -2.47 11.07
CA ASP A 78 -14.83 -1.58 10.91
C ASP A 78 -13.85 -2.17 9.90
N THR A 79 -13.13 -1.28 9.22
CA THR A 79 -12.01 -1.67 8.39
C THR A 79 -10.83 -2.02 9.30
N GLU A 80 -10.19 -3.15 9.05
CA GLU A 80 -9.03 -3.59 9.81
C GLU A 80 -7.74 -3.39 9.04
N TYR A 81 -6.73 -2.87 9.73
CA TYR A 81 -5.40 -2.60 9.18
C TYR A 81 -4.38 -3.41 9.97
N MET A 82 -4.16 -4.65 9.55
CA MET A 82 -3.29 -5.58 10.29
C MET A 82 -2.04 -5.98 9.52
N ILE A 83 -2.00 -5.70 8.22
CA ILE A 83 -0.89 -6.13 7.36
C ILE A 83 0.10 -4.99 7.18
N GLN A 84 1.36 -5.26 7.48
CA GLN A 84 2.45 -4.29 7.35
C GLN A 84 2.70 -3.96 5.88
N PRO A 85 3.12 -2.72 5.56
CA PRO A 85 3.50 -2.35 4.20
C PRO A 85 4.64 -3.24 3.70
N GLN A 86 4.63 -3.53 2.40
CA GLN A 86 5.67 -4.33 1.78
C GLN A 86 6.18 -3.63 0.53
N GLU A 87 7.47 -3.33 0.50
CA GLU A 87 8.09 -2.75 -0.69
C GLU A 87 8.12 -3.77 -1.83
N VAL A 88 7.82 -3.32 -3.04
CA VAL A 88 7.73 -4.15 -4.24
C VAL A 88 8.50 -3.52 -5.40
N THR A 89 8.83 -4.32 -6.39
CA THR A 89 9.24 -3.78 -7.70
C THR A 89 8.00 -3.52 -8.54
N TYR A 90 8.08 -2.56 -9.44
CA TYR A 90 6.98 -2.21 -10.32
C TYR A 90 7.48 -2.06 -11.75
N LYS A 91 6.77 -2.70 -12.68
CA LYS A 91 6.94 -2.42 -14.12
C LYS A 91 5.63 -2.68 -14.84
N GLN A 92 5.44 -1.96 -15.93
CA GLN A 92 4.33 -2.23 -16.83
C GLN A 92 4.77 -3.22 -17.89
N VAL A 93 3.91 -4.21 -18.18
CA VAL A 93 4.16 -5.23 -19.20
C VAL A 93 3.07 -5.12 -20.26
N THR A 94 3.50 -4.95 -21.51
CA THR A 94 2.58 -4.92 -22.65
C THR A 94 2.57 -6.28 -23.31
N ARG A 95 1.40 -6.89 -23.37
CA ARG A 95 1.24 -8.20 -24.03
C ARG A 95 0.80 -8.06 -25.47
N THR A 96 0.97 -9.13 -26.25
CA THR A 96 0.73 -9.13 -27.70
C THR A 96 -0.71 -8.82 -28.13
N ILE A 97 -1.66 -8.83 -27.21
CA ILE A 97 -3.06 -8.48 -27.48
C ILE A 97 -3.39 -7.06 -27.03
N THR A 98 -2.42 -6.19 -26.96
CA THR A 98 -2.55 -4.76 -26.60
C THR A 98 -3.12 -4.49 -25.22
N VAL A 99 -2.80 -5.33 -24.23
CA VAL A 99 -3.17 -5.12 -22.83
C VAL A 99 -1.90 -4.77 -22.05
N THR A 100 -1.95 -3.67 -21.30
CA THR A 100 -0.86 -3.32 -20.38
C THR A 100 -1.23 -3.82 -18.99
N GLU A 101 -0.35 -4.60 -18.40
CA GLU A 101 -0.50 -5.11 -17.04
C GLU A 101 0.64 -4.62 -16.17
N ASN A 102 0.36 -4.46 -14.88
CA ASN A 102 1.39 -4.16 -13.89
C ASN A 102 1.88 -5.46 -13.26
N GLU A 103 3.18 -5.55 -13.05
CA GLU A 103 3.79 -6.67 -12.34
C GLU A 103 4.49 -6.16 -11.10
N TYR A 104 4.32 -6.88 -9.98
CA TYR A 104 4.91 -6.55 -8.70
C TYR A 104 5.67 -7.75 -8.15
N SER A 105 6.84 -7.50 -7.56
CA SER A 105 7.59 -8.53 -6.85
C SER A 105 8.05 -7.97 -5.52
N TYR A 106 7.99 -8.77 -4.48
CA TYR A 106 8.41 -8.35 -3.14
C TYR A 106 9.92 -8.17 -3.07
N ILE A 107 10.34 -7.13 -2.37
CA ILE A 107 11.74 -6.83 -2.12
C ILE A 107 12.03 -7.18 -0.67
N GLU A 108 13.03 -8.04 -0.45
CA GLU A 108 13.48 -8.36 0.91
C GLU A 108 14.24 -7.17 1.48
N ARG A 109 13.94 -6.84 2.74
CA ARG A 109 14.70 -5.81 3.45
C ARG A 109 16.05 -6.36 3.88
N LYS A 110 17.08 -5.56 3.65
CA LYS A 110 18.43 -5.89 4.11
C LYS A 110 18.63 -5.33 5.51
N LYS A 111 19.14 -6.15 6.37
CA LYS A 111 19.54 -5.73 7.72
C LYS A 111 20.97 -5.24 7.74
#